data_4b66f602509300b1dddee531c4b59468
#
_entry.id   4b66f602509300b1dddee531c4b59468
#
_cell.length_a   1.000
_cell.length_b   1.000
_cell.length_c   1.000
_cell.angle_alpha   90.00
_cell.angle_beta   90.00
_cell.angle_gamma   90.00
#
_symmetry.space_group_name_H-M   'P 1'
#
loop_
_entity.id
_entity.type
_entity.pdbx_description
1 polymer ?
#
loop_
_entity_poly.entity_id
_entity_poly.type
_entity_poly.pdbx_seq_one_letter_code
_entity_poly.pdbx_strand_id
1 'polypeptide(L)'
;PCTIWANDTLANAWWLLTHGIALSLEYTHRYGKIHSCHRPLLEARDLMPSADYTKHTPFVFAGPDQFKYDTTIDIFTAYKYYIASKPWVSDNYLRDPSRKPNWL
;
A
#
# COMPACT_ATOMS: atom_id res chain seq x y z
N PRO A 1 4.67 -12.80 -0.17
CA PRO A 1 5.82 -11.99 0.28
C PRO A 1 5.44 -10.91 1.30
N CYS A 2 4.37 -10.17 1.05
CA CYS A 2 3.98 -9.07 1.95
C CYS A 2 3.55 -9.56 3.34
N THR A 3 2.85 -10.68 3.42
CA THR A 3 2.46 -11.28 4.70
C THR A 3 3.68 -11.72 5.50
N ILE A 4 4.66 -12.35 4.85
CA ILE A 4 5.91 -12.75 5.49
C ILE A 4 6.67 -11.52 5.97
N TRP A 5 6.79 -10.50 5.12
CA TRP A 5 7.43 -9.23 5.49
C TRP A 5 6.78 -8.59 6.71
N ALA A 6 5.44 -8.52 6.74
CA ALA A 6 4.70 -7.92 7.85
C ALA A 6 4.90 -8.66 9.18
N ASN A 7 5.14 -9.98 9.13
CA ASN A 7 5.35 -10.80 10.31
C ASN A 7 6.79 -10.76 10.84
N ASP A 8 7.74 -10.19 10.09
CA ASP A 8 9.15 -10.18 10.51
C ASP A 8 9.40 -9.30 11.73
N THR A 9 8.78 -8.13 11.79
CA THR A 9 8.91 -7.18 12.91
C THR A 9 7.61 -6.48 13.22
N LEU A 10 7.48 -5.96 14.43
CA LEU A 10 6.33 -5.13 14.82
C LEU A 10 6.26 -3.85 13.98
N ALA A 11 7.41 -3.25 13.65
CA ALA A 11 7.45 -2.05 12.81
C ALA A 11 6.94 -2.33 11.40
N ASN A 12 7.23 -3.50 10.83
CA ASN A 12 6.71 -3.91 9.52
C ASN A 12 5.18 -4.05 9.57
N ALA A 13 4.66 -4.72 10.58
CA ALA A 13 3.22 -4.88 10.77
C ALA A 13 2.52 -3.53 10.94
N TRP A 14 3.08 -2.65 11.74
CA TRP A 14 2.54 -1.30 11.94
C TRP A 14 2.48 -0.51 10.64
N TRP A 15 3.56 -0.56 9.85
CA TRP A 15 3.59 0.13 8.56
C TRP A 15 2.49 -0.38 7.63
N LEU A 16 2.34 -1.71 7.54
CA LEU A 16 1.33 -2.32 6.67
C LEU A 16 -0.09 -1.95 7.10
N LEU A 17 -0.38 -2.01 8.40
CA LEU A 17 -1.69 -1.63 8.93
C LEU A 17 -1.99 -0.16 8.67
N THR A 18 -1.03 0.72 8.92
CA THR A 18 -1.17 2.17 8.68
C THR A 18 -1.40 2.46 7.20
N HIS A 19 -0.66 1.81 6.32
CA HIS A 19 -0.82 1.95 4.87
C HIS A 19 -2.18 1.44 4.41
N GLY A 20 -2.61 0.28 4.89
CA GLY A 20 -3.91 -0.28 4.56
C GLY A 20 -5.07 0.61 5.02
N ILE A 21 -4.95 1.21 6.19
CA ILE A 21 -5.95 2.17 6.68
C ILE A 21 -6.00 3.41 5.77
N ALA A 22 -4.85 3.95 5.38
CA ALA A 22 -4.80 5.08 4.46
C ALA A 22 -5.44 4.75 3.10
N LEU A 23 -5.19 3.55 2.56
CA LEU A 23 -5.83 3.08 1.33
C LEU A 23 -7.35 2.94 1.48
N SER A 24 -7.83 2.44 2.62
CA SER A 24 -9.26 2.32 2.86
C SER A 24 -9.95 3.67 2.98
N LEU A 25 -9.28 4.67 3.55
CA LEU A 25 -9.79 6.05 3.58
C LEU A 25 -9.81 6.68 2.18
N GLU A 26 -8.81 6.44 1.36
CA GLU A 26 -8.80 6.87 -0.04
C GLU A 26 -9.93 6.21 -0.85
N TYR A 27 -10.19 4.93 -0.60
CA TYR A 27 -11.35 4.24 -1.20
C TYR A 27 -12.66 4.93 -0.84
N THR A 28 -12.85 5.29 0.43
CA THR A 28 -14.04 6.00 0.88
C THR A 28 -14.17 7.36 0.19
N HIS A 29 -13.06 8.09 0.04
CA HIS A 29 -13.05 9.37 -0.66
C HIS A 29 -13.48 9.22 -2.12
N ARG A 30 -12.97 8.21 -2.83
CA ARG A 30 -13.26 8.01 -4.25
C ARG A 30 -14.66 7.49 -4.51
N TYR A 31 -15.15 6.57 -3.68
CA TYR A 31 -16.37 5.81 -3.97
C TYR A 31 -17.54 6.07 -3.01
N GLY A 32 -17.35 6.86 -1.97
CA GLY A 32 -18.38 7.17 -1.00
C GLY A 32 -18.86 5.98 -0.16
N LYS A 33 -18.04 4.93 -0.10
CA LYS A 33 -18.35 3.68 0.63
C LYS A 33 -17.23 3.34 1.57
N ILE A 34 -17.53 2.64 2.68
CA ILE A 34 -16.52 2.12 3.59
C ILE A 34 -16.04 0.77 3.06
N HIS A 35 -14.72 0.63 2.85
CA HIS A 35 -14.13 -0.62 2.43
C HIS A 35 -14.25 -1.68 3.54
N SER A 36 -14.55 -2.92 3.17
CA SER A 36 -14.75 -4.02 4.14
C SER A 36 -13.53 -4.30 5.01
N CYS A 37 -12.32 -3.96 4.55
CA CYS A 37 -11.08 -4.13 5.31
C CYS A 37 -10.81 -2.99 6.30
N HIS A 38 -11.53 -1.88 6.24
CA HIS A 38 -11.25 -0.70 7.07
C HIS A 38 -11.31 -1.03 8.57
N ARG A 39 -12.43 -1.61 9.00
CA ARG A 39 -12.63 -1.96 10.40
C ARG A 39 -11.66 -3.03 10.92
N PRO A 40 -11.44 -4.15 10.22
CA PRO A 40 -10.44 -5.14 10.64
C PRO A 40 -9.04 -4.55 10.77
N LEU A 41 -8.64 -3.63 9.90
CA LEU A 41 -7.33 -2.97 9.99
C LEU A 41 -7.22 -2.07 11.22
N LEU A 42 -8.27 -1.31 11.55
CA LEU A 42 -8.31 -0.50 12.77
C LEU A 42 -8.24 -1.37 14.02
N GLU A 43 -8.98 -2.45 14.06
CA GLU A 43 -8.98 -3.40 15.19
C GLU A 43 -7.61 -4.04 15.37
N ALA A 44 -6.96 -4.45 14.27
CA ALA A 44 -5.61 -5.01 14.32
C ALA A 44 -4.59 -3.98 14.84
N ARG A 45 -4.68 -2.73 14.40
CA ARG A 45 -3.81 -1.67 14.89
C ARG A 45 -3.98 -1.43 16.39
N ASP A 46 -5.21 -1.43 16.87
CA ASP A 46 -5.52 -1.22 18.29
C ASP A 46 -4.98 -2.34 19.20
N LEU A 47 -4.78 -3.54 18.62
CA LEU A 47 -4.17 -4.68 19.33
C LEU A 47 -2.65 -4.65 19.36
N MET A 48 -2.01 -3.74 18.60
CA MET A 48 -0.56 -3.65 18.57
C MET A 48 -0.01 -3.18 19.93
N PRO A 49 1.06 -3.82 20.44
CA PRO A 49 1.67 -3.39 21.69
C PRO A 49 2.34 -2.03 21.57
N SER A 50 2.52 -1.34 22.69
CA SER A 50 3.28 -0.09 22.72
C SER A 50 4.75 -0.38 22.43
N ALA A 51 5.30 0.21 21.38
CA ALA A 51 6.68 0.00 20.93
C ALA A 51 7.13 1.12 19.98
N ASP A 52 8.43 1.14 19.65
CA ASP A 52 8.95 2.00 18.60
C ASP A 52 8.73 1.32 17.24
N TYR A 53 7.91 1.93 16.40
CA TYR A 53 7.57 1.42 15.07
C TYR A 53 8.28 2.16 13.94
N THR A 54 9.29 2.98 14.21
CA THR A 54 9.93 3.84 13.21
C THR A 54 10.91 3.11 12.30
N LYS A 55 11.39 1.92 12.72
CA LYS A 55 12.45 1.17 12.00
C LYS A 55 11.88 -0.12 11.41
N HIS A 56 11.27 -0.04 10.26
CA HIS A 56 10.90 -1.22 9.48
C HIS A 56 12.10 -1.75 8.67
N THR A 57 12.04 -3.02 8.26
CA THR A 57 13.03 -3.61 7.36
C THR A 57 12.78 -3.15 5.91
N PRO A 58 13.76 -3.33 4.99
CA PRO A 58 13.54 -3.00 3.59
C PRO A 58 12.29 -3.67 3.02
N PHE A 59 11.54 -2.93 2.20
CA PHE A 59 10.32 -3.42 1.57
C PHE A 59 10.59 -4.54 0.58
N VAL A 60 9.61 -5.43 0.41
CA VAL A 60 9.62 -6.46 -0.63
C VAL A 60 8.74 -6.03 -1.80
N PHE A 61 9.09 -6.48 -3.01
CA PHE A 61 8.30 -6.24 -4.20
C PHE A 61 7.51 -7.50 -4.58
N ALA A 62 6.19 -7.40 -4.54
CA ALA A 62 5.27 -8.49 -4.89
C ALA A 62 4.63 -8.23 -6.25
N GLY A 63 5.43 -8.16 -7.29
CA GLY A 63 5.00 -7.87 -8.66
C GLY A 63 5.80 -8.63 -9.71
N PRO A 64 5.62 -8.29 -11.01
CA PRO A 64 6.29 -8.98 -12.11
C PRO A 64 7.82 -8.88 -12.05
N ASP A 65 8.50 -9.93 -12.51
CA ASP A 65 9.95 -10.03 -12.51
C ASP A 65 10.62 -8.89 -13.29
N GLN A 66 10.00 -8.41 -14.35
CA GLN A 66 10.55 -7.30 -15.15
C GLN A 66 10.81 -6.03 -14.34
N PHE A 67 10.04 -5.78 -13.28
CA PHE A 67 10.26 -4.65 -12.37
C PHE A 67 11.05 -5.07 -11.13
N LYS A 68 10.85 -6.30 -10.66
CA LYS A 68 11.46 -6.83 -9.44
C LYS A 68 12.99 -6.90 -9.53
N TYR A 69 13.52 -7.28 -10.68
CA TYR A 69 14.95 -7.48 -10.90
C TYR A 69 15.63 -6.31 -11.61
N ASP A 70 14.93 -5.21 -11.84
CA ASP A 70 15.52 -4.00 -12.41
C ASP A 70 16.30 -3.26 -11.30
N THR A 71 17.63 -3.34 -11.36
CA THR A 71 18.51 -2.71 -10.37
C THR A 71 18.69 -1.20 -10.59
N THR A 72 18.13 -0.64 -11.67
CA THR A 72 18.24 0.78 -11.99
C THR A 72 17.16 1.63 -11.34
N ILE A 73 16.13 0.99 -10.75
CA ILE A 73 15.00 1.65 -10.09
C ILE A 73 14.88 1.22 -8.63
N ASP A 74 14.35 2.10 -7.78
CA ASP A 74 14.01 1.75 -6.41
C ASP A 74 12.65 1.02 -6.33
N ILE A 75 12.32 0.51 -5.14
CA ILE A 75 11.11 -0.28 -4.95
C ILE A 75 9.83 0.55 -5.17
N PHE A 76 9.83 1.82 -4.80
CA PHE A 76 8.68 2.69 -4.99
C PHE A 76 8.42 2.95 -6.47
N THR A 77 9.47 3.16 -7.25
CA THR A 77 9.40 3.30 -8.70
C THR A 77 8.91 2.00 -9.34
N ALA A 78 9.40 0.85 -8.87
CA ALA A 78 8.93 -0.46 -9.34
C ALA A 78 7.41 -0.63 -9.14
N TYR A 79 6.89 -0.29 -7.97
CA TYR A 79 5.45 -0.33 -7.71
C TYR A 79 4.66 0.66 -8.57
N LYS A 80 5.18 1.87 -8.80
CA LYS A 80 4.55 2.85 -9.69
C LYS A 80 4.44 2.32 -11.12
N TYR A 81 5.50 1.72 -11.66
CA TYR A 81 5.50 1.11 -12.99
C TYR A 81 4.50 -0.04 -13.07
N TYR A 82 4.47 -0.89 -12.04
CA TYR A 82 3.52 -1.99 -11.98
C TYR A 82 2.07 -1.49 -11.98
N ILE A 83 1.76 -0.51 -11.16
CA ILE A 83 0.42 0.10 -11.10
C ILE A 83 0.07 0.73 -12.44
N ALA A 84 0.97 1.53 -13.03
CA ALA A 84 0.76 2.20 -14.30
C ALA A 84 0.59 1.23 -15.48
N SER A 85 1.10 0.00 -15.37
CA SER A 85 0.94 -1.04 -16.39
C SER A 85 -0.48 -1.60 -16.50
N LYS A 86 -1.34 -1.34 -15.50
CA LYS A 86 -2.72 -1.83 -15.51
C LYS A 86 -3.58 -0.98 -16.46
N PRO A 87 -4.25 -1.58 -17.47
CA PRO A 87 -4.99 -0.81 -18.47
C PRO A 87 -6.20 -0.05 -17.91
N TRP A 88 -6.69 -0.47 -16.74
CA TRP A 88 -7.87 0.12 -16.09
C TRP A 88 -7.52 1.13 -14.99
N VAL A 89 -6.23 1.42 -14.74
CA VAL A 89 -5.83 2.21 -13.57
C VAL A 89 -6.41 3.63 -13.60
N SER A 90 -6.49 4.25 -14.77
CA SER A 90 -7.05 5.61 -14.90
C SER A 90 -8.53 5.70 -14.51
N ASP A 91 -9.28 4.60 -14.63
CA ASP A 91 -10.70 4.56 -14.28
C ASP A 91 -10.94 4.74 -12.78
N ASN A 92 -9.92 4.46 -11.96
CA ASN A 92 -10.00 4.63 -10.51
C ASN A 92 -10.08 6.10 -10.07
N TYR A 93 -9.85 7.05 -10.97
CA TYR A 93 -9.81 8.48 -10.68
C TYR A 93 -10.93 9.27 -11.35
N LEU A 94 -11.91 8.59 -11.97
CA LEU A 94 -12.99 9.25 -12.71
C LEU A 94 -13.88 10.11 -11.81
N ARG A 95 -14.10 9.70 -10.56
CA ARG A 95 -14.93 10.45 -9.61
C ARG A 95 -14.25 11.68 -9.04
N ASP A 96 -12.92 11.63 -8.92
CA ASP A 96 -12.11 12.76 -8.47
C ASP A 96 -10.77 12.76 -9.19
N PRO A 97 -10.71 13.36 -10.38
CA PRO A 97 -9.46 13.42 -11.17
C PRO A 97 -8.31 14.13 -10.45
N SER A 98 -8.59 14.99 -9.48
CA SER A 98 -7.56 15.69 -8.71
C SER A 98 -6.69 14.72 -7.87
N ARG A 99 -7.18 13.53 -7.58
CA ARG A 99 -6.45 12.48 -6.87
C ARG A 99 -5.50 11.69 -7.75
N LYS A 100 -5.58 11.86 -9.07
CA LYS A 100 -4.69 11.15 -9.98
C LYS A 100 -3.26 11.67 -9.82
N PRO A 101 -2.28 10.80 -9.47
CA PRO A 101 -0.90 11.23 -9.36
C PRO A 101 -0.32 11.61 -10.72
N ASN A 102 0.69 12.50 -10.71
CA ASN A 102 1.29 13.02 -11.95
C ASN A 102 2.14 11.99 -12.71
N TRP A 103 2.47 10.86 -12.10
CA TRP A 103 3.22 9.78 -12.75
C TRP A 103 2.32 8.76 -13.48
N LEU A 104 1.01 8.96 -13.46
CA LEU A 104 0.05 8.14 -14.22
C LEU A 104 -0.32 8.79 -15.56
#